data_9abab7e0980546d3d7dbdacb41c8a14e
#
_entry.id   9abab7e0980546d3d7dbdacb41c8a14e
#
_cell.length_a   1.000
_cell.length_b   1.000
_cell.length_c   1.000
_cell.angle_alpha   90.00
_cell.angle_beta   90.00
_cell.angle_gamma   90.00
#
_symmetry.space_group_name_H-M   'P 1'
#
loop_
_entity.id
_entity.type
_entity.pdbx_description
1 polymer ?
#
loop_
_entity_poly.entity_id
_entity_poly.type
_entity_poly.pdbx_seq_one_letter_code
_entity_poly.pdbx_strand_id
1 'polypeptide(L)'
;MNILAIECSLPQASLCLSCGDSIIFSTSWTTERNHDSFLFPALREALDRLGESSLQVILVGAGPGSYGGVRVALAAAVGISTVTGAEIAALCSWEQFSDDSSIIISDARRGGWTVRRHDGHIEVVNTDELLSIARSGLKLRTIENVETMVKHGITAEETELVPSAEGLIKTWLHMDDERRAAAIKAPAEPIYVRPPHITKALHKPWEIR
;
A
#
# COMPACT_ATOMS: atom_id res chain seq x y z
N MET A 1 -22.91 -1.18 -2.09
CA MET A 1 -21.93 -0.65 -1.09
C MET A 1 -21.08 0.39 -1.79
N ASN A 2 -20.87 1.58 -1.17
CA ASN A 2 -20.00 2.62 -1.73
C ASN A 2 -18.65 2.52 -1.03
N ILE A 3 -17.59 2.36 -1.80
CA ILE A 3 -16.23 2.12 -1.31
C ILE A 3 -15.30 3.19 -1.90
N LEU A 4 -14.61 3.91 -1.03
CA LEU A 4 -13.50 4.78 -1.41
C LEU A 4 -12.18 4.03 -1.14
N ALA A 5 -11.28 3.97 -2.09
CA ALA A 5 -9.96 3.38 -1.92
C ALA A 5 -8.86 4.40 -2.19
N ILE A 6 -7.81 4.37 -1.37
CA ILE A 6 -6.65 5.27 -1.44
C ILE A 6 -5.38 4.42 -1.41
N GLU A 7 -4.55 4.53 -2.45
CA GLU A 7 -3.27 3.84 -2.51
C GLU A 7 -2.14 4.85 -2.76
N CYS A 8 -1.23 4.99 -1.80
CA CYS A 8 -0.09 5.92 -1.84
C CYS A 8 1.22 5.26 -1.34
N SER A 9 1.31 3.93 -1.38
CA SER A 9 2.50 3.22 -0.91
C SER A 9 3.70 3.33 -1.84
N LEU A 10 3.50 3.75 -3.10
CA LEU A 10 4.55 4.03 -4.08
C LEU A 10 4.46 5.47 -4.59
N PRO A 11 5.50 5.97 -5.31
CA PRO A 11 5.43 7.25 -6.02
C PRO A 11 4.23 7.34 -6.96
N GLN A 12 3.90 6.26 -7.66
CA GLN A 12 2.65 6.13 -8.39
C GLN A 12 1.53 5.80 -7.41
N ALA A 13 0.61 6.73 -7.28
CA ALA A 13 -0.51 6.65 -6.34
C ALA A 13 -1.85 6.74 -7.07
N SER A 14 -2.92 6.34 -6.42
CA SER A 14 -4.24 6.36 -7.02
C SER A 14 -5.36 6.49 -5.97
N LEU A 15 -6.52 6.93 -6.46
CA LEU A 15 -7.77 7.00 -5.72
C LEU A 15 -8.88 6.44 -6.60
N CYS A 16 -9.77 5.66 -6.00
CA CYS A 16 -10.90 5.06 -6.68
C CYS A 16 -12.14 5.10 -5.79
N LEU A 17 -13.29 5.42 -6.37
CA LEU A 17 -14.59 5.36 -5.73
C LEU A 17 -15.49 4.42 -6.53
N SER A 18 -16.06 3.43 -5.85
CA SER A 18 -17.07 2.56 -6.41
C SER A 18 -18.43 2.75 -5.76
N CYS A 19 -19.49 2.57 -6.55
CA CYS A 19 -20.87 2.54 -6.11
C CYS A 19 -21.49 1.20 -6.57
N GLY A 20 -21.76 0.31 -5.62
CA GLY A 20 -22.06 -1.09 -5.95
C GLY A 20 -20.89 -1.73 -6.70
N ASP A 21 -21.18 -2.33 -7.84
CA ASP A 21 -20.17 -3.01 -8.69
C ASP A 21 -19.53 -2.07 -9.73
N SER A 22 -19.89 -0.79 -9.73
CA SER A 22 -19.43 0.17 -10.73
C SER A 22 -18.42 1.15 -10.15
N ILE A 23 -17.29 1.34 -10.84
CA ILE A 23 -16.38 2.43 -10.55
C ILE A 23 -16.97 3.72 -11.12
N ILE A 24 -17.21 4.71 -10.25
CA ILE A 24 -17.77 6.01 -10.64
C ILE A 24 -16.73 7.12 -10.69
N PHE A 25 -15.56 6.88 -10.07
CA PHE A 25 -14.39 7.75 -10.17
C PHE A 25 -13.12 6.95 -9.99
N SER A 26 -12.12 7.22 -10.82
CA SER A 26 -10.77 6.69 -10.68
C SER A 26 -9.77 7.69 -11.22
N THR A 27 -8.68 7.88 -10.49
CA THR A 27 -7.56 8.73 -10.91
C THR A 27 -6.25 8.22 -10.36
N SER A 28 -5.15 8.54 -11.04
CA SER A 28 -3.80 8.21 -10.61
C SER A 28 -2.86 9.39 -10.85
N TRP A 29 -1.79 9.45 -10.08
CA TRP A 29 -0.73 10.46 -10.22
C TRP A 29 0.62 9.87 -9.81
N THR A 30 1.69 10.53 -10.21
CA THR A 30 3.05 10.16 -9.83
C THR A 30 3.71 11.32 -9.10
N THR A 31 4.19 11.07 -7.89
CA THR A 31 4.95 12.05 -7.10
C THR A 31 5.81 11.34 -6.04
N GLU A 32 6.98 11.89 -5.76
CA GLU A 32 7.84 11.31 -4.73
C GLU A 32 7.55 11.86 -3.31
N ARG A 33 7.00 13.06 -3.19
CA ARG A 33 6.92 13.78 -1.89
C ARG A 33 5.65 14.57 -1.62
N ASN A 34 4.84 14.87 -2.62
CA ASN A 34 3.70 15.79 -2.50
C ASN A 34 2.37 15.08 -2.79
N HIS A 35 2.15 13.90 -2.19
CA HIS A 35 0.90 13.16 -2.39
C HIS A 35 -0.33 13.99 -2.02
N ASP A 36 -0.25 14.83 -0.98
CA ASP A 36 -1.31 15.71 -0.52
C ASP A 36 -1.82 16.66 -1.60
N SER A 37 -0.93 17.24 -2.42
CA SER A 37 -1.30 18.16 -3.50
C SER A 37 -2.17 17.53 -4.58
N PHE A 38 -2.14 16.22 -4.75
CA PHE A 38 -2.96 15.47 -5.70
C PHE A 38 -4.13 14.75 -5.03
N LEU A 39 -3.89 14.19 -3.85
CA LEU A 39 -4.87 13.40 -3.12
C LEU A 39 -6.10 14.22 -2.72
N PHE A 40 -5.91 15.41 -2.11
CA PHE A 40 -7.05 16.18 -1.60
C PHE A 40 -7.96 16.72 -2.71
N PRO A 41 -7.47 17.25 -3.85
CA PRO A 41 -8.33 17.56 -4.99
C PRO A 41 -9.09 16.35 -5.54
N ALA A 42 -8.42 15.19 -5.65
CA ALA A 42 -9.05 13.94 -6.10
C ALA A 42 -10.12 13.45 -5.13
N LEU A 43 -9.88 13.54 -3.81
CA LEU A 43 -10.86 13.22 -2.78
C LEU A 43 -12.10 14.11 -2.88
N ARG A 44 -11.91 15.42 -3.06
CA ARG A 44 -13.02 16.36 -3.26
C ARG A 44 -13.86 15.96 -4.45
N GLU A 45 -13.24 15.71 -5.59
CA GLU A 45 -13.97 15.31 -6.80
C GLU A 45 -14.72 13.99 -6.61
N ALA A 46 -14.07 13.00 -5.97
CA ALA A 46 -14.72 11.72 -5.68
C ALA A 46 -15.94 11.88 -4.78
N LEU A 47 -15.86 12.68 -3.72
CA LEU A 47 -16.97 12.95 -2.80
C LEU A 47 -18.07 13.77 -3.45
N ASP A 48 -17.74 14.74 -4.31
CA ASP A 48 -18.72 15.49 -5.09
C ASP A 48 -19.51 14.54 -6.04
N ARG A 49 -18.86 13.54 -6.63
CA ARG A 49 -19.52 12.51 -7.46
C ARG A 49 -20.36 11.52 -6.65
N LEU A 50 -19.97 11.24 -5.41
CA LEU A 50 -20.78 10.42 -4.50
C LEU A 50 -22.09 11.11 -4.15
N GLY A 51 -22.09 12.45 -4.07
CA GLY A 51 -23.27 13.26 -3.79
C GLY A 51 -23.84 12.98 -2.39
N GLU A 52 -25.15 12.80 -2.32
CA GLU A 52 -25.86 12.52 -1.06
C GLU A 52 -25.79 11.05 -0.64
N SER A 53 -25.18 10.18 -1.43
CA SER A 53 -25.05 8.77 -1.09
C SER A 53 -24.07 8.57 0.07
N SER A 54 -24.41 7.69 1.01
CA SER A 54 -23.52 7.38 2.12
C SER A 54 -22.31 6.58 1.69
N LEU A 55 -21.13 6.93 2.18
CA LEU A 55 -19.91 6.12 2.09
C LEU A 55 -19.93 5.05 3.18
N GLN A 56 -19.70 3.78 2.84
CA GLN A 56 -19.71 2.71 3.83
C GLN A 56 -18.30 2.31 4.28
N VAL A 57 -17.35 2.22 3.34
CA VAL A 57 -16.00 1.73 3.64
C VAL A 57 -14.95 2.58 2.94
N ILE A 58 -13.87 2.84 3.64
CA ILE A 58 -12.65 3.46 3.12
C ILE A 58 -11.53 2.42 3.19
N LEU A 59 -11.05 2.01 2.04
CA LEU A 59 -9.89 1.11 1.92
C LEU A 59 -8.61 1.95 1.81
N VAL A 60 -7.60 1.58 2.56
CA VAL A 60 -6.30 2.25 2.49
C VAL A 60 -5.20 1.24 2.28
N GLY A 61 -4.33 1.48 1.30
CA GLY A 61 -3.09 0.74 1.15
C GLY A 61 -2.14 1.08 2.30
N ALA A 62 -1.95 0.11 3.20
CA ALA A 62 -1.11 0.27 4.39
C ALA A 62 0.38 0.03 4.12
N GLY A 63 0.79 -0.20 2.88
CA GLY A 63 2.13 -0.60 2.49
C GLY A 63 2.32 -2.12 2.47
N PRO A 64 3.54 -2.60 2.45
CA PRO A 64 4.83 -1.89 2.61
C PRO A 64 5.11 -0.89 1.49
N GLY A 65 5.84 0.19 1.81
CA GLY A 65 6.22 1.19 0.81
C GLY A 65 6.60 2.55 1.41
N SER A 66 6.22 3.63 0.72
CA SER A 66 6.51 5.01 1.11
C SER A 66 5.94 5.36 2.48
N TYR A 67 6.82 5.62 3.44
CA TYR A 67 6.44 6.03 4.79
C TYR A 67 5.53 7.28 4.82
N GLY A 68 5.85 8.28 4.01
CA GLY A 68 5.08 9.52 3.91
C GLY A 68 3.73 9.30 3.23
N GLY A 69 3.72 8.61 2.10
CA GLY A 69 2.52 8.37 1.31
C GLY A 69 1.45 7.58 2.07
N VAL A 70 1.84 6.45 2.70
CA VAL A 70 0.90 5.64 3.51
C VAL A 70 0.28 6.45 4.65
N ARG A 71 1.07 7.28 5.34
CA ARG A 71 0.55 8.11 6.44
C ARG A 71 -0.40 9.20 5.97
N VAL A 72 -0.13 9.82 4.81
CA VAL A 72 -1.04 10.81 4.22
C VAL A 72 -2.37 10.14 3.86
N ALA A 73 -2.34 8.96 3.24
CA ALA A 73 -3.55 8.20 2.90
C ALA A 73 -4.37 7.82 4.15
N LEU A 74 -3.72 7.30 5.19
CA LEU A 74 -4.37 6.95 6.45
C LEU A 74 -4.97 8.18 7.16
N ALA A 75 -4.22 9.29 7.22
CA ALA A 75 -4.73 10.52 7.83
C ALA A 75 -5.96 11.07 7.09
N ALA A 76 -5.94 11.03 5.75
CA ALA A 76 -7.08 11.41 4.92
C ALA A 76 -8.30 10.49 5.19
N ALA A 77 -8.08 9.18 5.25
CA ALA A 77 -9.14 8.22 5.55
C ALA A 77 -9.76 8.46 6.93
N VAL A 78 -8.96 8.70 7.96
CA VAL A 78 -9.43 9.02 9.31
C VAL A 78 -10.26 10.32 9.30
N GLY A 79 -9.80 11.35 8.59
CA GLY A 79 -10.54 12.61 8.45
C GLY A 79 -11.92 12.41 7.80
N ILE A 80 -11.98 11.65 6.70
CA ILE A 80 -13.24 11.35 6.01
C ILE A 80 -14.15 10.49 6.89
N SER A 81 -13.63 9.43 7.48
CA SER A 81 -14.39 8.54 8.39
C SER A 81 -15.03 9.31 9.55
N THR A 82 -14.31 10.27 10.13
CA THR A 82 -14.80 11.10 11.23
C THR A 82 -16.07 11.89 10.85
N VAL A 83 -16.16 12.32 9.58
CA VAL A 83 -17.30 13.10 9.09
C VAL A 83 -18.42 12.21 8.55
N THR A 84 -18.08 11.13 7.86
CA THR A 84 -19.04 10.29 7.14
C THR A 84 -19.55 9.11 7.97
N GLY A 85 -18.82 8.71 9.01
CA GLY A 85 -19.08 7.48 9.76
C GLY A 85 -18.66 6.20 9.00
N ALA A 86 -17.99 6.32 7.84
CA ALA A 86 -17.53 5.16 7.07
C ALA A 86 -16.46 4.38 7.84
N GLU A 87 -16.52 3.06 7.76
CA GLU A 87 -15.50 2.19 8.36
C GLU A 87 -14.19 2.25 7.58
N ILE A 88 -13.06 2.10 8.27
CA ILE A 88 -11.74 2.07 7.62
C ILE A 88 -11.19 0.64 7.65
N ALA A 89 -10.73 0.15 6.50
CA ALA A 89 -9.95 -1.08 6.42
C ALA A 89 -8.58 -0.79 5.78
N ALA A 90 -7.52 -0.95 6.58
CA ALA A 90 -6.15 -0.81 6.12
C ALA A 90 -5.66 -2.18 5.60
N LEU A 91 -5.42 -2.28 4.29
CA LEU A 91 -5.03 -3.50 3.61
C LEU A 91 -3.55 -3.46 3.23
N CYS A 92 -2.89 -4.62 3.24
CA CYS A 92 -1.56 -4.71 2.65
C CYS A 92 -1.63 -4.34 1.16
N SER A 93 -0.85 -3.31 0.74
CA SER A 93 -0.83 -2.85 -0.64
C SER A 93 -0.44 -3.96 -1.64
N TRP A 94 0.30 -4.97 -1.19
CA TRP A 94 0.73 -6.10 -2.01
C TRP A 94 -0.27 -7.27 -2.05
N GLU A 95 -1.34 -7.21 -1.25
CA GLU A 95 -2.38 -8.24 -1.20
C GLU A 95 -2.99 -8.51 -2.59
N GLN A 96 -3.16 -7.46 -3.39
CA GLN A 96 -3.73 -7.53 -4.73
C GLN A 96 -2.92 -8.35 -5.75
N PHE A 97 -1.66 -8.67 -5.42
CA PHE A 97 -0.78 -9.49 -6.27
C PHE A 97 -0.58 -10.91 -5.74
N SER A 98 -1.25 -11.26 -4.65
CA SER A 98 -1.03 -12.54 -3.97
C SER A 98 -1.67 -13.69 -4.74
N ASP A 99 -0.89 -14.74 -4.92
CA ASP A 99 -1.32 -16.05 -5.36
C ASP A 99 -0.53 -17.14 -4.60
N ASP A 100 -0.99 -18.40 -4.69
CA ASP A 100 -0.40 -19.51 -3.94
C ASP A 100 0.97 -19.94 -4.48
N SER A 101 1.36 -19.51 -5.65
CA SER A 101 2.58 -19.94 -6.35
C SER A 101 3.70 -18.91 -6.32
N SER A 102 3.43 -17.70 -5.84
CA SER A 102 4.38 -16.58 -5.87
C SER A 102 4.58 -15.92 -4.52
N ILE A 103 5.70 -15.23 -4.41
CA ILE A 103 5.98 -14.28 -3.33
C ILE A 103 6.26 -12.90 -3.93
N ILE A 104 5.89 -11.87 -3.18
CA ILE A 104 6.16 -10.49 -3.57
C ILE A 104 7.40 -10.00 -2.83
N ILE A 105 8.33 -9.39 -3.55
CA ILE A 105 9.58 -8.90 -2.99
C ILE A 105 9.82 -7.42 -3.32
N SER A 106 10.61 -6.76 -2.47
CA SER A 106 11.08 -5.39 -2.68
C SER A 106 12.41 -5.16 -1.98
N ASP A 107 13.23 -4.25 -2.50
CA ASP A 107 14.49 -3.83 -1.87
C ASP A 107 14.21 -3.12 -0.53
N ALA A 108 14.52 -3.80 0.57
CA ALA A 108 14.44 -3.24 1.92
C ALA A 108 15.65 -2.37 2.28
N ARG A 109 16.51 -2.04 1.32
CA ARG A 109 17.80 -1.33 1.48
C ARG A 109 18.81 -2.12 2.30
N ARG A 110 20.09 -1.71 2.23
CA ARG A 110 21.19 -2.30 3.01
C ARG A 110 21.34 -3.81 2.85
N GLY A 111 21.13 -4.31 1.64
CA GLY A 111 21.25 -5.75 1.30
C GLY A 111 20.14 -6.63 1.86
N GLY A 112 19.04 -6.06 2.32
CA GLY A 112 17.85 -6.81 2.73
C GLY A 112 16.73 -6.73 1.71
N TRP A 113 15.88 -7.73 1.72
CA TRP A 113 14.69 -7.85 0.88
C TRP A 113 13.46 -7.99 1.74
N THR A 114 12.47 -7.15 1.51
CA THR A 114 11.12 -7.37 2.06
C THR A 114 10.49 -8.50 1.25
N VAL A 115 9.97 -9.49 1.92
CA VAL A 115 9.29 -10.64 1.32
C VAL A 115 7.90 -10.75 1.91
N ARG A 116 6.87 -10.79 1.06
CA ARG A 116 5.51 -11.16 1.44
C ARG A 116 5.22 -12.56 0.92
N ARG A 117 4.93 -13.46 1.83
CA ARG A 117 4.56 -14.85 1.53
C ARG A 117 3.07 -14.97 1.18
N HIS A 118 2.69 -16.09 0.59
CA HIS A 118 1.30 -16.40 0.22
C HIS A 118 0.32 -16.36 1.41
N ASP A 119 0.79 -16.74 2.60
CA ASP A 119 0.02 -16.70 3.86
C ASP A 119 -0.17 -15.29 4.44
N GLY A 120 0.36 -14.27 3.76
CA GLY A 120 0.31 -12.88 4.18
C GLY A 120 1.44 -12.44 5.11
N HIS A 121 2.32 -13.37 5.56
CA HIS A 121 3.46 -13.02 6.40
C HIS A 121 4.45 -12.13 5.65
N ILE A 122 4.91 -11.06 6.32
CA ILE A 122 5.87 -10.10 5.76
C ILE A 122 7.11 -10.09 6.66
N GLU A 123 8.26 -10.31 6.06
CA GLU A 123 9.54 -10.34 6.74
C GLU A 123 10.65 -9.67 5.92
N VAL A 124 11.80 -9.44 6.56
CA VAL A 124 13.01 -9.01 5.86
C VAL A 124 14.03 -10.13 5.90
N VAL A 125 14.48 -10.53 4.73
CA VAL A 125 15.52 -11.55 4.53
C VAL A 125 16.75 -10.93 3.89
N ASN A 126 17.91 -11.58 3.99
CA ASN A 126 19.09 -11.21 3.21
C ASN A 126 19.03 -11.81 1.79
N THR A 127 19.98 -11.43 0.93
CA THR A 127 19.99 -11.90 -0.47
C THR A 127 20.19 -13.40 -0.58
N ASP A 128 21.01 -14.02 0.26
CA ASP A 128 21.26 -15.46 0.22
C ASP A 128 20.00 -16.26 0.62
N GLU A 129 19.29 -15.79 1.62
CA GLU A 129 17.99 -16.34 2.04
C GLU A 129 16.95 -16.21 0.93
N LEU A 130 16.87 -15.03 0.27
CA LEU A 130 15.97 -14.82 -0.86
C LEU A 130 16.29 -15.78 -2.03
N LEU A 131 17.55 -15.94 -2.36
CA LEU A 131 17.97 -16.88 -3.41
C LEU A 131 17.65 -18.33 -3.03
N SER A 132 17.71 -18.69 -1.74
CA SER A 132 17.27 -20.00 -1.25
C SER A 132 15.78 -20.19 -1.44
N ILE A 133 14.97 -19.17 -1.12
CA ILE A 133 13.51 -19.19 -1.35
C ILE A 133 13.21 -19.34 -2.86
N ALA A 134 13.90 -18.58 -3.72
CA ALA A 134 13.73 -18.70 -5.18
C ALA A 134 13.99 -20.11 -5.70
N ARG A 135 14.99 -20.82 -5.14
CA ARG A 135 15.31 -22.21 -5.50
C ARG A 135 14.25 -23.23 -5.08
N SER A 136 13.35 -22.86 -4.17
CA SER A 136 12.24 -23.76 -3.75
C SER A 136 11.13 -23.91 -4.80
N GLY A 137 11.22 -23.19 -5.93
CA GLY A 137 10.26 -23.24 -7.02
C GLY A 137 9.14 -22.21 -6.92
N LEU A 138 9.16 -21.34 -5.90
CA LEU A 138 8.25 -20.21 -5.82
C LEU A 138 8.67 -19.13 -6.81
N LYS A 139 7.69 -18.55 -7.48
CA LYS A 139 7.86 -17.45 -8.42
C LYS A 139 8.12 -16.15 -7.66
N LEU A 140 9.12 -15.40 -8.10
CA LEU A 140 9.40 -14.07 -7.58
C LEU A 140 8.66 -13.03 -8.42
N ARG A 141 7.87 -12.18 -7.77
CA ARG A 141 7.23 -11.00 -8.35
C ARG A 141 7.66 -9.77 -7.56
N THR A 142 7.84 -8.62 -8.20
CA THR A 142 8.42 -7.46 -7.52
C THR A 142 7.83 -6.13 -7.96
N ILE A 143 7.82 -5.17 -7.04
CA ILE A 143 7.56 -3.76 -7.32
C ILE A 143 8.80 -3.04 -7.89
N GLU A 144 9.98 -3.65 -7.80
CA GLU A 144 11.22 -3.06 -8.30
C GLU A 144 11.31 -3.16 -9.84
N ASN A 145 12.10 -2.28 -10.42
CA ASN A 145 12.39 -2.34 -11.84
C ASN A 145 13.45 -3.42 -12.19
N VAL A 146 13.53 -3.77 -13.46
CA VAL A 146 14.45 -4.79 -13.97
C VAL A 146 15.91 -4.48 -13.62
N GLU A 147 16.32 -3.20 -13.67
CA GLU A 147 17.72 -2.80 -13.38
C GLU A 147 18.10 -3.13 -11.93
N THR A 148 17.20 -2.86 -10.98
CA THR A 148 17.41 -3.21 -9.57
C THR A 148 17.57 -4.72 -9.41
N MET A 149 16.73 -5.51 -10.06
CA MET A 149 16.79 -6.98 -9.99
C MET A 149 18.10 -7.52 -10.57
N VAL A 150 18.50 -7.06 -11.75
CA VAL A 150 19.75 -7.46 -12.41
C VAL A 150 20.96 -7.09 -11.56
N LYS A 151 20.99 -5.89 -10.98
CA LYS A 151 22.08 -5.43 -10.10
C LYS A 151 22.33 -6.38 -8.93
N HIS A 152 21.30 -7.02 -8.43
CA HIS A 152 21.38 -7.97 -7.31
C HIS A 152 21.45 -9.44 -7.76
N GLY A 153 21.50 -9.72 -9.05
CA GLY A 153 21.54 -11.08 -9.60
C GLY A 153 20.29 -11.90 -9.34
N ILE A 154 19.13 -11.23 -9.18
CA ILE A 154 17.83 -11.85 -8.91
C ILE A 154 16.99 -11.81 -10.17
N THR A 155 16.34 -12.93 -10.50
CA THR A 155 15.38 -13.02 -11.59
C THR A 155 13.98 -13.07 -11.01
N ALA A 156 13.10 -12.16 -11.45
CA ALA A 156 11.69 -12.17 -11.14
C ALA A 156 10.87 -12.47 -12.40
N GLU A 157 9.74 -13.16 -12.24
CA GLU A 157 8.83 -13.42 -13.37
C GLU A 157 8.05 -12.16 -13.77
N GLU A 158 7.76 -11.30 -12.82
CA GLU A 158 7.07 -10.04 -13.03
C GLU A 158 7.71 -8.93 -12.21
N THR A 159 8.01 -7.82 -12.86
CA THR A 159 8.64 -6.64 -12.28
C THR A 159 7.70 -5.43 -12.39
N GLU A 160 8.04 -4.36 -11.67
CA GLU A 160 7.30 -3.09 -11.73
C GLU A 160 5.81 -3.21 -11.39
N LEU A 161 5.47 -4.12 -10.44
CA LEU A 161 4.12 -4.22 -9.92
C LEU A 161 3.72 -2.90 -9.25
N VAL A 162 2.59 -2.35 -9.64
CA VAL A 162 2.09 -1.08 -9.11
C VAL A 162 0.78 -1.32 -8.34
N PRO A 163 0.81 -1.23 -7.00
CA PRO A 163 -0.41 -1.23 -6.21
C PRO A 163 -1.34 -0.09 -6.61
N SER A 164 -2.64 -0.37 -6.64
CA SER A 164 -3.64 0.60 -7.06
C SER A 164 -4.90 0.59 -6.18
N ALA A 165 -5.60 1.72 -6.14
CA ALA A 165 -6.86 1.84 -5.43
C ALA A 165 -7.93 0.90 -6.00
N GLU A 166 -7.97 0.69 -7.32
CA GLU A 166 -8.86 -0.30 -7.94
C GLU A 166 -8.50 -1.73 -7.51
N GLY A 167 -7.19 -2.03 -7.41
CA GLY A 167 -6.71 -3.31 -6.90
C GLY A 167 -7.15 -3.58 -5.47
N LEU A 168 -7.13 -2.55 -4.60
CA LEU A 168 -7.65 -2.67 -3.23
C LEU A 168 -9.15 -2.98 -3.22
N ILE A 169 -9.95 -2.32 -4.07
CA ILE A 169 -11.40 -2.62 -4.20
C ILE A 169 -11.60 -4.06 -4.67
N LYS A 170 -10.89 -4.51 -5.69
CA LYS A 170 -10.98 -5.89 -6.18
C LYS A 170 -10.62 -6.89 -5.08
N THR A 171 -9.52 -6.66 -4.38
CA THR A 171 -9.10 -7.50 -3.24
C THR A 171 -10.19 -7.56 -2.18
N TRP A 172 -10.75 -6.43 -1.78
CA TRP A 172 -11.84 -6.35 -0.81
C TRP A 172 -13.08 -7.13 -1.24
N LEU A 173 -13.48 -7.01 -2.50
CA LEU A 173 -14.66 -7.71 -3.03
C LEU A 173 -14.48 -9.24 -3.08
N HIS A 174 -13.24 -9.72 -3.20
CA HIS A 174 -12.91 -11.15 -3.17
C HIS A 174 -12.71 -11.72 -1.75
N MET A 175 -12.59 -10.87 -0.72
CA MET A 175 -12.53 -11.33 0.67
C MET A 175 -13.89 -11.87 1.10
N ASP A 176 -13.87 -12.91 1.94
CA ASP A 176 -15.05 -13.35 2.68
C ASP A 176 -15.43 -12.35 3.79
N ASP A 177 -16.60 -12.51 4.36
CA ASP A 177 -17.14 -11.61 5.38
C ASP A 177 -16.32 -11.63 6.68
N GLU A 178 -15.71 -12.76 7.03
CA GLU A 178 -14.86 -12.89 8.21
C GLU A 178 -13.58 -12.06 8.06
N ARG A 179 -12.92 -12.14 6.91
CA ARG A 179 -11.72 -11.34 6.60
C ARG A 179 -12.04 -9.85 6.52
N ARG A 180 -13.18 -9.46 5.91
CA ARG A 180 -13.63 -8.07 5.89
C ARG A 180 -13.86 -7.53 7.30
N ALA A 181 -14.58 -8.26 8.12
CA ALA A 181 -14.85 -7.89 9.49
C ALA A 181 -13.56 -7.78 10.33
N ALA A 182 -12.60 -8.68 10.12
CA ALA A 182 -11.29 -8.63 10.76
C ALA A 182 -10.49 -7.38 10.32
N ALA A 183 -10.49 -7.05 9.03
CA ALA A 183 -9.80 -5.88 8.50
C ALA A 183 -10.36 -4.56 9.03
N ILE A 184 -11.69 -4.45 9.19
CA ILE A 184 -12.34 -3.28 9.80
C ILE A 184 -12.00 -3.15 11.29
N LYS A 185 -11.94 -4.26 12.01
CA LYS A 185 -11.61 -4.26 13.45
C LYS A 185 -10.14 -4.01 13.74
N ALA A 186 -9.27 -4.30 12.79
CA ALA A 186 -7.84 -4.08 12.95
C ALA A 186 -7.53 -2.58 13.02
N PRO A 187 -6.51 -2.17 13.79
CA PRO A 187 -6.04 -0.78 13.77
C PRO A 187 -5.65 -0.35 12.35
N ALA A 188 -6.09 0.84 11.94
CA ALA A 188 -5.69 1.42 10.67
C ALA A 188 -4.27 2.01 10.79
N GLU A 189 -3.27 1.15 10.68
CA GLU A 189 -1.86 1.47 10.89
C GLU A 189 -0.99 1.08 9.68
N PRO A 190 0.13 1.79 9.45
CA PRO A 190 1.08 1.41 8.42
C PRO A 190 1.77 0.07 8.70
N ILE A 191 2.01 -0.70 7.66
CA ILE A 191 2.84 -1.92 7.74
C ILE A 191 4.31 -1.50 7.66
N TYR A 192 4.96 -1.43 8.83
CA TYR A 192 6.39 -1.15 8.92
C TYR A 192 7.19 -2.44 8.96
N VAL A 193 7.95 -2.69 7.91
CA VAL A 193 8.79 -3.89 7.79
C VAL A 193 10.08 -3.77 8.59
N ARG A 194 10.51 -2.51 8.86
CA ARG A 194 11.67 -2.19 9.70
C ARG A 194 11.33 -1.04 10.65
N PRO A 195 11.93 -1.02 11.87
CA PRO A 195 11.80 0.13 12.73
C PRO A 195 12.36 1.39 12.05
N PRO A 196 11.79 2.57 12.32
CA PRO A 196 12.26 3.82 11.74
C PRO A 196 13.72 4.07 12.09
N HIS A 197 14.51 4.49 11.10
CA HIS A 197 15.90 4.89 11.32
C HIS A 197 15.92 6.28 11.97
N ILE A 198 16.18 6.31 13.27
CA ILE A 198 16.34 7.58 13.99
C ILE A 198 17.74 8.11 13.70
N THR A 199 17.87 9.09 12.84
CA THR A 199 19.10 9.86 12.67
C THR A 199 19.25 10.78 13.87
N LYS A 200 20.25 10.53 14.71
CA LYS A 200 20.58 11.49 15.78
C LYS A 200 21.07 12.78 15.14
N ALA A 201 20.47 13.91 15.48
CA ALA A 201 20.95 15.21 15.04
C ALA A 201 22.39 15.40 15.53
N LEU A 202 23.29 15.78 14.60
CA LEU A 202 24.69 16.05 14.91
C LEU A 202 24.85 17.27 15.83
N HIS A 203 23.87 18.20 15.80
CA HIS A 203 23.81 19.38 16.68
C HIS A 203 22.40 19.51 17.24
N LYS A 204 22.31 19.88 18.52
CA LYS A 204 21.01 20.21 19.12
C LYS A 204 20.53 21.53 18.51
N PRO A 205 19.25 21.64 18.05
CA PRO A 205 18.75 22.83 17.37
C PRO A 205 18.84 24.14 18.18
N TRP A 206 19.04 24.06 19.51
CA TRP A 206 19.15 25.18 20.43
C TRP A 206 20.60 25.56 20.81
N GLU A 207 21.60 24.88 20.28
CA GLU A 207 23.02 25.26 20.44
C GLU A 207 23.45 26.23 19.32
N ILE A 208 22.61 27.22 18.99
CA ILE A 208 22.98 28.34 18.14
C ILE A 208 23.71 29.34 19.07
N ARG A 209 25.03 29.52 18.84
CA ARG A 209 25.83 30.59 19.45
C ARG A 209 25.52 31.92 18.77
#